data_0488f570e839ad67a3319ab0b195b48f
#
_entry.id   0488f570e839ad67a3319ab0b195b48f
#
_cell.length_a   1.000
_cell.length_b   1.000
_cell.length_c   1.000
_cell.angle_alpha   90.00
_cell.angle_beta   90.00
_cell.angle_gamma   90.00
#
_symmetry.space_group_name_H-M   'P 1'
#
loop_
_entity.id
_entity.type
_entity.pdbx_description
1 polymer ?
#
loop_
_entity_poly.entity_id
_entity_poly.type
_entity_poly.pdbx_seq_one_letter_code
_entity_poly.pdbx_strand_id
1 'polypeptide(L)'
;QVLEWTTEMDVIYFPILGEISAWQLTFISVGLPGFLIAGLFLTIAEPKRTGRGLESQSVPSWSQIIEYIISKRSVYAAIILGNSALIIMLYGLQSWVPTMLLRVFEWDLIQSGRVYGVVALISGSAGVLSGPFAVRYLERRNQTAAALKVAMVGATISAIFLAILAFSPSAELALTCVSIAS
;
A
#
# COMPACT_ATOMS: atom_id res chain seq x y z
N GLN A 1 -3.14 -8.55 -18.99
CA GLN A 1 -4.23 -8.23 -19.96
C GLN A 1 -3.96 -6.91 -20.69
N VAL A 2 -3.72 -5.78 -20.00
CA VAL A 2 -3.41 -4.50 -20.71
C VAL A 2 -2.11 -4.62 -21.50
N LEU A 3 -1.07 -5.24 -20.93
CA LEU A 3 0.20 -5.50 -21.61
C LEU A 3 0.08 -6.49 -22.79
N GLU A 4 -0.76 -7.50 -22.71
CA GLU A 4 -1.01 -8.44 -23.80
C GLU A 4 -1.65 -7.74 -25.01
N TRP A 5 -2.60 -6.85 -24.76
CA TRP A 5 -3.25 -6.07 -25.82
C TRP A 5 -2.31 -5.05 -26.49
N THR A 6 -1.34 -4.54 -25.72
CA THR A 6 -0.41 -3.54 -26.24
C THR A 6 0.83 -4.13 -26.89
N THR A 7 1.16 -5.41 -26.66
CA THR A 7 2.33 -6.05 -27.26
C THR A 7 2.09 -6.46 -28.73
N GLU A 8 0.83 -6.64 -29.14
CA GLU A 8 0.49 -6.91 -30.55
C GLU A 8 0.41 -5.65 -31.42
N MET A 9 0.42 -4.44 -30.84
CA MET A 9 0.37 -3.17 -31.54
C MET A 9 1.60 -2.32 -31.20
N ASP A 10 2.61 -2.36 -32.02
CA ASP A 10 3.85 -1.59 -31.83
C ASP A 10 3.61 -0.07 -31.76
N VAL A 11 2.62 0.45 -32.48
CA VAL A 11 2.25 1.88 -32.49
C VAL A 11 0.76 2.04 -32.83
N ILE A 12 0.03 2.78 -32.00
CA ILE A 12 -1.37 3.15 -32.27
C ILE A 12 -1.42 4.62 -32.68
N TYR A 13 -2.01 4.89 -33.84
CA TYR A 13 -2.20 6.25 -34.33
C TYR A 13 -3.50 6.87 -33.78
N PHE A 14 -3.37 7.83 -32.90
CA PHE A 14 -4.52 8.60 -32.42
C PHE A 14 -4.62 9.92 -33.19
N PRO A 15 -5.80 10.29 -33.73
CA PRO A 15 -5.97 11.50 -34.56
C PRO A 15 -5.57 12.81 -33.89
N ILE A 16 -5.53 12.86 -32.55
CA ILE A 16 -5.27 14.07 -31.76
C ILE A 16 -3.88 14.02 -31.08
N LEU A 17 -3.37 12.82 -30.75
CA LEU A 17 -2.15 12.64 -29.97
C LEU A 17 -0.96 12.10 -30.77
N GLY A 18 -1.19 11.76 -32.06
CA GLY A 18 -0.14 11.19 -32.92
C GLY A 18 0.14 9.72 -32.61
N GLU A 19 1.39 9.32 -32.78
CA GLU A 19 1.85 7.95 -32.52
C GLU A 19 2.03 7.71 -31.02
N ILE A 20 1.26 6.77 -30.47
CA ILE A 20 1.32 6.40 -29.04
C ILE A 20 1.98 5.02 -28.92
N SER A 21 3.05 4.96 -28.15
CA SER A 21 3.73 3.71 -27.81
C SER A 21 2.93 2.89 -26.79
N ALA A 22 3.11 1.56 -26.80
CA ALA A 22 2.42 0.62 -25.92
C ALA A 22 2.48 1.01 -24.42
N TRP A 23 3.63 1.47 -23.94
CA TRP A 23 3.80 1.91 -22.56
C TRP A 23 2.99 3.16 -22.21
N GLN A 24 2.86 4.11 -23.14
CA GLN A 24 2.04 5.32 -22.95
C GLN A 24 0.55 4.97 -22.85
N LEU A 25 0.08 4.05 -23.70
CA LEU A 25 -1.28 3.55 -23.63
C LEU A 25 -1.59 2.87 -22.30
N THR A 26 -0.64 2.13 -21.77
CA THR A 26 -0.76 1.50 -20.44
C THR A 26 -0.96 2.56 -19.35
N PHE A 27 -0.14 3.62 -19.32
CA PHE A 27 -0.29 4.71 -18.35
C PHE A 27 -1.60 5.47 -18.51
N ILE A 28 -2.03 5.74 -19.75
CA ILE A 28 -3.33 6.38 -20.01
C ILE A 28 -4.48 5.51 -19.51
N SER A 29 -4.43 4.20 -19.79
CA SER A 29 -5.48 3.26 -19.38
C SER A 29 -5.60 3.13 -17.85
N VAL A 30 -4.49 3.19 -17.13
CA VAL A 30 -4.47 3.15 -15.66
C VAL A 30 -4.83 4.50 -15.05
N GLY A 31 -4.43 5.60 -15.70
CA GLY A 31 -4.68 6.97 -15.22
C GLY A 31 -6.12 7.45 -15.45
N LEU A 32 -6.76 7.01 -16.53
CA LEU A 32 -8.09 7.47 -16.90
C LEU A 32 -9.17 7.20 -15.84
N PRO A 33 -9.24 6.02 -15.19
CA PRO A 33 -10.13 5.79 -14.04
C PRO A 33 -9.89 6.77 -12.89
N GLY A 34 -8.64 7.23 -12.69
CA GLY A 34 -8.30 8.22 -11.68
C GLY A 34 -9.04 9.56 -11.89
N PHE A 35 -9.20 10.02 -13.13
CA PHE A 35 -9.98 11.23 -13.44
C PHE A 35 -11.46 11.06 -13.12
N LEU A 36 -12.03 9.87 -13.35
CA LEU A 36 -13.42 9.57 -12.97
C LEU A 36 -13.60 9.65 -11.46
N ILE A 37 -12.66 9.05 -10.70
CA ILE A 37 -12.67 9.11 -9.23
C ILE A 37 -12.50 10.56 -8.76
N ALA A 38 -11.59 11.33 -9.34
CA ALA A 38 -11.41 12.75 -9.03
C ALA A 38 -12.70 13.56 -9.28
N GLY A 39 -13.39 13.28 -10.39
CA GLY A 39 -14.71 13.87 -10.68
C GLY A 39 -15.76 13.52 -9.62
N LEU A 40 -15.77 12.28 -9.14
CA LEU A 40 -16.66 11.86 -8.05
C LEU A 40 -16.38 12.60 -6.74
N PHE A 41 -15.11 12.88 -6.42
CA PHE A 41 -14.77 13.67 -5.23
C PHE A 41 -15.36 15.09 -5.26
N LEU A 42 -15.52 15.70 -6.45
CA LEU A 42 -16.15 17.02 -6.58
C LEU A 42 -17.65 17.01 -6.23
N THR A 43 -18.30 15.86 -6.26
CA THR A 43 -19.72 15.72 -5.89
C THR A 43 -19.95 15.51 -4.40
N ILE A 44 -18.88 15.25 -3.62
CA ILE A 44 -18.97 15.00 -2.18
C ILE A 44 -18.99 16.33 -1.46
N ALA A 45 -20.13 16.67 -0.82
CA ALA A 45 -20.20 17.82 0.06
C ALA A 45 -19.33 17.59 1.31
N GLU A 46 -18.45 18.55 1.64
CA GLU A 46 -17.63 18.47 2.85
C GLU A 46 -18.53 18.39 4.09
N PRO A 47 -18.43 17.33 4.90
CA PRO A 47 -19.21 17.23 6.12
C PRO A 47 -18.81 18.34 7.08
N LYS A 48 -19.79 18.94 7.77
CA LYS A 48 -19.53 19.96 8.79
C LYS A 48 -18.57 19.39 9.82
N ARG A 49 -17.44 20.07 10.04
CA ARG A 49 -16.44 19.69 11.06
C ARG A 49 -17.05 19.74 12.45
N THR A 50 -17.58 18.61 12.90
CA THR A 50 -18.08 18.42 14.26
C THR A 50 -16.93 17.94 15.14
N GLY A 51 -16.16 18.83 15.72
CA GLY A 51 -15.02 18.39 16.56
C GLY A 51 -14.10 19.49 17.02
N ARG A 52 -14.22 20.69 16.48
CA ARG A 52 -13.67 21.86 17.13
C ARG A 52 -14.76 22.39 18.05
N GLY A 53 -14.66 22.06 19.34
CA GLY A 53 -15.37 22.81 20.35
C GLY A 53 -15.16 24.30 20.09
N LEU A 54 -16.20 25.09 20.22
CA LEU A 54 -16.24 26.55 20.03
C LEU A 54 -15.32 27.32 21.00
N GLU A 55 -14.42 26.63 21.68
CA GLU A 55 -13.35 27.28 22.43
C GLU A 55 -12.26 27.67 21.45
N SER A 56 -12.14 28.98 21.30
CA SER A 56 -11.06 29.69 20.63
C SER A 56 -9.70 29.29 21.22
N GLN A 57 -9.24 28.06 20.92
CA GLN A 57 -7.86 27.69 21.17
C GLN A 57 -7.03 28.43 20.12
N SER A 58 -6.26 29.41 20.57
CA SER A 58 -5.27 30.08 19.76
C SER A 58 -4.43 29.04 19.05
N VAL A 59 -4.28 29.20 17.75
CA VAL A 59 -3.41 28.31 16.95
C VAL A 59 -2.04 28.28 17.62
N PRO A 60 -1.53 27.11 18.03
CA PRO A 60 -0.25 27.04 18.73
C PRO A 60 0.85 27.64 17.86
N SER A 61 1.75 28.38 18.46
CA SER A 61 2.89 28.98 17.75
C SER A 61 3.85 27.86 17.30
N TRP A 62 4.62 28.12 16.24
CA TRP A 62 5.61 27.15 15.75
C TRP A 62 6.61 26.71 16.83
N SER A 63 6.98 27.61 17.75
CA SER A 63 7.87 27.28 18.87
C SER A 63 7.24 26.27 19.82
N GLN A 64 5.97 26.40 20.14
CA GLN A 64 5.22 25.47 21.00
C GLN A 64 5.09 24.07 20.34
N ILE A 65 4.89 24.05 19.02
CA ILE A 65 4.83 22.78 18.26
C ILE A 65 6.18 22.08 18.30
N ILE A 66 7.28 22.80 18.04
CA ILE A 66 8.62 22.24 18.05
C ILE A 66 8.99 21.74 19.46
N GLU A 67 8.72 22.52 20.48
CA GLU A 67 8.97 22.14 21.88
C GLU A 67 8.21 20.84 22.24
N TYR A 68 6.93 20.74 21.86
CA TYR A 68 6.13 19.54 22.05
C TYR A 68 6.73 18.33 21.33
N ILE A 69 7.14 18.47 20.07
CA ILE A 69 7.76 17.38 19.28
C ILE A 69 9.07 16.95 19.95
N ILE A 70 9.91 17.88 20.39
CA ILE A 70 11.17 17.58 21.07
C ILE A 70 10.91 16.89 22.42
N SER A 71 9.92 17.33 23.18
CA SER A 71 9.55 16.69 24.46
C SER A 71 9.10 15.24 24.30
N LYS A 72 8.48 14.90 23.15
CA LYS A 72 7.99 13.56 22.78
C LYS A 72 8.84 12.87 21.72
N ARG A 73 10.10 13.30 21.54
CA ARG A 73 10.98 12.84 20.46
C ARG A 73 11.09 11.31 20.33
N SER A 74 11.09 10.59 21.43
CA SER A 74 11.19 9.13 21.43
C SER A 74 9.97 8.48 20.77
N VAL A 75 8.77 9.01 21.05
CA VAL A 75 7.52 8.52 20.45
C VAL A 75 7.47 8.83 18.96
N TYR A 76 7.79 10.08 18.58
CA TYR A 76 7.84 10.47 17.17
C TYR A 76 8.90 9.69 16.38
N ALA A 77 10.10 9.52 16.95
CA ALA A 77 11.15 8.73 16.32
C ALA A 77 10.71 7.27 16.13
N ALA A 78 10.10 6.65 17.14
CA ALA A 78 9.61 5.28 17.02
C ALA A 78 8.53 5.13 15.92
N ILE A 79 7.59 6.08 15.83
CA ILE A 79 6.55 6.08 14.80
C ILE A 79 7.17 6.27 13.40
N ILE A 80 8.05 7.25 13.24
CA ILE A 80 8.68 7.54 11.95
C ILE A 80 9.55 6.36 11.49
N LEU A 81 10.43 5.86 12.33
CA LEU A 81 11.31 4.74 11.98
C LEU A 81 10.52 3.46 11.73
N GLY A 82 9.53 3.15 12.56
CA GLY A 82 8.69 1.98 12.39
C GLY A 82 7.90 2.03 11.09
N ASN A 83 7.29 3.18 10.80
CA ASN A 83 6.51 3.36 9.57
C ASN A 83 7.41 3.32 8.32
N SER A 84 8.59 3.93 8.39
CA SER A 84 9.58 3.88 7.31
C SER A 84 10.05 2.45 7.04
N ALA A 85 10.29 1.66 8.07
CA ALA A 85 10.68 0.26 7.91
C ALA A 85 9.58 -0.58 7.23
N LEU A 86 8.31 -0.37 7.61
CA LEU A 86 7.17 -1.05 6.96
C LEU A 86 7.03 -0.64 5.48
N ILE A 87 7.22 0.64 5.17
CA ILE A 87 7.16 1.13 3.79
C ILE A 87 8.31 0.54 2.95
N ILE A 88 9.53 0.51 3.48
CA ILE A 88 10.68 -0.11 2.79
C ILE A 88 10.40 -1.60 2.53
N MET A 89 9.86 -2.32 3.51
CA MET A 89 9.48 -3.71 3.36
C MET A 89 8.44 -3.89 2.25
N LEU A 90 7.38 -3.09 2.23
CA LEU A 90 6.31 -3.17 1.24
C LEU A 90 6.83 -2.90 -0.18
N TYR A 91 7.58 -1.82 -0.39
CA TYR A 91 8.18 -1.52 -1.70
C TYR A 91 9.24 -2.54 -2.12
N GLY A 92 9.99 -3.07 -1.14
CA GLY A 92 10.91 -4.17 -1.37
C GLY A 92 10.20 -5.40 -1.92
N LEU A 93 9.11 -5.82 -1.31
CA LEU A 93 8.29 -6.94 -1.81
C LEU A 93 7.76 -6.68 -3.21
N GLN A 94 7.22 -5.49 -3.48
CA GLN A 94 6.70 -5.15 -4.80
C GLN A 94 7.76 -5.21 -5.90
N SER A 95 9.00 -4.85 -5.60
CA SER A 95 10.10 -4.85 -6.57
C SER A 95 10.74 -6.23 -6.74
N TRP A 96 10.95 -6.94 -5.63
CA TRP A 96 11.75 -8.16 -5.64
C TRP A 96 10.95 -9.43 -5.87
N VAL A 97 9.68 -9.49 -5.48
CA VAL A 97 8.86 -10.70 -5.68
C VAL A 97 8.68 -11.04 -7.16
N PRO A 98 8.29 -10.10 -8.05
CA PRO A 98 8.24 -10.40 -9.48
C PRO A 98 9.60 -10.84 -10.04
N THR A 99 10.69 -10.19 -9.62
CA THR A 99 12.05 -10.54 -10.04
C THR A 99 12.44 -11.93 -9.57
N MET A 100 12.07 -12.33 -8.37
CA MET A 100 12.29 -13.68 -7.84
C MET A 100 11.52 -14.72 -8.66
N LEU A 101 10.26 -14.48 -9.00
CA LEU A 101 9.45 -15.38 -9.81
C LEU A 101 10.09 -15.60 -11.20
N LEU A 102 10.61 -14.54 -11.80
CA LEU A 102 11.29 -14.61 -13.10
C LEU A 102 12.64 -15.36 -13.02
N ARG A 103 13.48 -15.04 -12.01
CA ARG A 103 14.89 -15.50 -11.98
C ARG A 103 15.08 -16.83 -11.26
N VAL A 104 14.31 -17.10 -10.23
CA VAL A 104 14.47 -18.30 -9.39
C VAL A 104 13.51 -19.40 -9.82
N PHE A 105 12.29 -19.04 -10.17
CA PHE A 105 11.24 -19.99 -10.56
C PHE A 105 11.02 -20.06 -12.08
N GLU A 106 11.79 -19.29 -12.86
CA GLU A 106 11.78 -19.30 -14.34
C GLU A 106 10.39 -19.03 -14.94
N TRP A 107 9.55 -18.25 -14.22
CA TRP A 107 8.25 -17.87 -14.72
C TRP A 107 8.36 -16.82 -15.82
N ASP A 108 7.41 -16.83 -16.78
CA ASP A 108 7.28 -15.77 -17.76
C ASP A 108 6.86 -14.43 -17.14
N LEU A 109 7.25 -13.32 -17.77
CA LEU A 109 6.98 -11.96 -17.30
C LEU A 109 5.47 -11.71 -17.15
N ILE A 110 4.67 -12.16 -18.12
CA ILE A 110 3.23 -11.98 -18.12
C ILE A 110 2.58 -12.78 -17.00
N GLN A 111 3.00 -14.03 -16.82
CA GLN A 111 2.53 -14.92 -15.77
C GLN A 111 2.86 -14.35 -14.38
N SER A 112 4.10 -13.94 -14.17
CA SER A 112 4.57 -13.35 -12.90
C SER A 112 3.78 -12.11 -12.54
N GLY A 113 3.59 -11.19 -13.49
CA GLY A 113 2.83 -9.96 -13.27
C GLY A 113 1.35 -10.21 -12.99
N ARG A 114 0.74 -11.16 -13.71
CA ARG A 114 -0.69 -11.52 -13.54
C ARG A 114 -0.94 -12.14 -12.16
N VAL A 115 -0.18 -13.18 -11.82
CA VAL A 115 -0.39 -13.93 -10.57
C VAL A 115 -0.04 -13.05 -9.36
N TYR A 116 1.12 -12.39 -9.39
CA TYR A 116 1.50 -11.50 -8.30
C TYR A 116 0.54 -10.32 -8.15
N GLY A 117 0.07 -9.72 -9.25
CA GLY A 117 -0.90 -8.64 -9.22
C GLY A 117 -2.23 -9.04 -8.55
N VAL A 118 -2.73 -10.24 -8.85
CA VAL A 118 -3.95 -10.76 -8.21
C VAL A 118 -3.71 -11.04 -6.72
N VAL A 119 -2.58 -11.66 -6.38
CA VAL A 119 -2.22 -11.92 -4.97
C VAL A 119 -2.12 -10.60 -4.20
N ALA A 120 -1.39 -9.62 -4.71
CA ALA A 120 -1.23 -8.32 -4.06
C ALA A 120 -2.56 -7.56 -3.92
N LEU A 121 -3.43 -7.64 -4.92
CA LEU A 121 -4.76 -7.01 -4.86
C LEU A 121 -5.63 -7.63 -3.76
N ILE A 122 -5.68 -8.96 -3.68
CA ILE A 122 -6.52 -9.67 -2.70
C ILE A 122 -5.96 -9.48 -1.29
N SER A 123 -4.65 -9.75 -1.09
CA SER A 123 -4.03 -9.66 0.23
C SER A 123 -3.98 -8.22 0.75
N GLY A 124 -3.60 -7.26 -0.09
CA GLY A 124 -3.59 -5.85 0.28
C GLY A 124 -4.98 -5.32 0.63
N SER A 125 -6.00 -5.66 -0.16
CA SER A 125 -7.39 -5.30 0.16
C SER A 125 -7.87 -5.94 1.46
N ALA A 126 -7.57 -7.22 1.67
CA ALA A 126 -7.91 -7.93 2.90
C ALA A 126 -7.23 -7.30 4.13
N GLY A 127 -5.96 -6.93 4.02
CA GLY A 127 -5.20 -6.26 5.08
C GLY A 127 -5.79 -4.90 5.45
N VAL A 128 -6.06 -4.06 4.45
CA VAL A 128 -6.66 -2.73 4.66
C VAL A 128 -8.04 -2.83 5.31
N LEU A 129 -8.85 -3.80 4.91
CA LEU A 129 -10.19 -4.00 5.49
C LEU A 129 -10.12 -4.62 6.89
N SER A 130 -9.25 -5.59 7.12
CA SER A 130 -9.18 -6.31 8.42
C SER A 130 -8.56 -5.48 9.54
N GLY A 131 -7.61 -4.58 9.22
CA GLY A 131 -6.92 -3.75 10.22
C GLY A 131 -7.86 -2.98 11.15
N PRO A 132 -8.79 -2.16 10.64
CA PRO A 132 -9.77 -1.44 11.47
C PRO A 132 -10.66 -2.35 12.31
N PHE A 133 -11.02 -3.53 11.83
CA PHE A 133 -11.79 -4.51 12.60
C PHE A 133 -10.99 -5.05 13.78
N ALA A 134 -9.71 -5.38 13.56
CA ALA A 134 -8.82 -5.83 14.63
C ALA A 134 -8.62 -4.76 15.71
N VAL A 135 -8.43 -3.50 15.30
CA VAL A 135 -8.31 -2.37 16.23
C VAL A 135 -9.60 -2.22 17.05
N ARG A 136 -10.75 -2.15 16.40
CA ARG A 136 -12.05 -2.04 17.10
C ARG A 136 -12.33 -3.21 18.06
N TYR A 137 -11.91 -4.41 17.69
CA TYR A 137 -12.06 -5.58 18.56
C TYR A 137 -11.25 -5.44 19.84
N LEU A 138 -10.02 -4.95 19.76
CA LEU A 138 -9.16 -4.72 20.91
C LEU A 138 -9.66 -3.54 21.77
N GLU A 139 -10.16 -2.46 21.15
CA GLU A 139 -10.77 -1.32 21.84
C GLU A 139 -11.99 -1.73 22.65
N ARG A 140 -12.88 -2.57 22.08
CA ARG A 140 -14.03 -3.13 22.80
C ARG A 140 -13.65 -3.97 24.01
N ARG A 141 -12.43 -4.50 24.05
CA ARG A 141 -11.85 -5.21 25.19
C ARG A 141 -11.09 -4.29 26.16
N ASN A 142 -11.28 -2.98 26.08
CA ASN A 142 -10.62 -1.97 26.90
C ASN A 142 -9.07 -2.05 26.83
N GLN A 143 -8.53 -2.50 25.72
CA GLN A 143 -7.09 -2.55 25.52
C GLN A 143 -6.57 -1.17 25.13
N THR A 144 -5.66 -0.63 25.96
CA THR A 144 -4.96 0.62 25.63
C THR A 144 -4.02 0.42 24.45
N ALA A 145 -3.86 1.45 23.61
CA ALA A 145 -3.00 1.45 22.44
C ALA A 145 -3.30 0.30 21.44
N ALA A 146 -4.59 0.03 21.18
CA ALA A 146 -5.04 -1.07 20.33
C ALA A 146 -4.41 -1.03 18.94
N ALA A 147 -4.34 0.14 18.29
CA ALA A 147 -3.73 0.31 16.98
C ALA A 147 -2.24 -0.08 16.97
N LEU A 148 -1.48 0.30 18.00
CA LEU A 148 -0.07 -0.06 18.12
C LEU A 148 0.11 -1.57 18.28
N LYS A 149 -0.73 -2.23 19.08
CA LYS A 149 -0.69 -3.68 19.26
C LYS A 149 -0.99 -4.42 17.96
N VAL A 150 -1.99 -3.99 17.21
CA VAL A 150 -2.31 -4.56 15.89
C VAL A 150 -1.12 -4.41 14.94
N ALA A 151 -0.52 -3.22 14.88
CA ALA A 151 0.67 -2.98 14.04
C ALA A 151 1.87 -3.86 14.46
N MET A 152 2.11 -4.02 15.75
CA MET A 152 3.20 -4.91 16.25
C MET A 152 2.96 -6.37 15.89
N VAL A 153 1.74 -6.87 16.06
CA VAL A 153 1.38 -8.25 15.69
C VAL A 153 1.52 -8.43 14.18
N GLY A 154 0.99 -7.51 13.37
CA GLY A 154 1.13 -7.55 11.92
C GLY A 154 2.60 -7.56 11.48
N ALA A 155 3.42 -6.64 11.99
CA ALA A 155 4.84 -6.59 11.69
C ALA A 155 5.58 -7.89 12.08
N THR A 156 5.22 -8.49 13.22
CA THR A 156 5.83 -9.74 13.66
C THR A 156 5.45 -10.91 12.73
N ILE A 157 4.18 -11.00 12.35
CA ILE A 157 3.71 -12.01 11.39
C ILE A 157 4.43 -11.83 10.05
N SER A 158 4.48 -10.61 9.54
CA SER A 158 5.17 -10.30 8.28
C SER A 158 6.65 -10.71 8.34
N ALA A 159 7.36 -10.40 9.43
CA ALA A 159 8.76 -10.77 9.59
C ALA A 159 8.97 -12.29 9.59
N ILE A 160 8.08 -13.05 10.23
CA ILE A 160 8.16 -14.53 10.24
C ILE A 160 7.95 -15.08 8.82
N PHE A 161 6.91 -14.63 8.12
CA PHE A 161 6.63 -15.12 6.76
C PHE A 161 7.68 -14.69 5.74
N LEU A 162 8.29 -13.52 5.89
CA LEU A 162 9.44 -13.11 5.09
C LEU A 162 10.68 -13.97 5.34
N ALA A 163 10.91 -14.37 6.59
CA ALA A 163 11.99 -15.30 6.90
C ALA A 163 11.74 -16.68 6.26
N ILE A 164 10.51 -17.17 6.29
CA ILE A 164 10.12 -18.43 5.62
C ILE A 164 10.25 -18.29 4.10
N LEU A 165 9.87 -17.15 3.54
CA LEU A 165 9.99 -16.85 2.11
C LEU A 165 11.43 -17.04 1.61
N ALA A 166 12.43 -16.65 2.38
CA ALA A 166 13.84 -16.78 2.01
C ALA A 166 14.27 -18.24 1.77
N PHE A 167 13.55 -19.21 2.33
CA PHE A 167 13.82 -20.64 2.21
C PHE A 167 12.76 -21.39 1.40
N SER A 168 11.92 -20.67 0.64
CA SER A 168 10.82 -21.28 -0.11
C SER A 168 11.32 -22.13 -1.28
N PRO A 169 11.00 -23.44 -1.31
CA PRO A 169 11.41 -24.33 -2.40
C PRO A 169 10.52 -24.21 -3.64
N SER A 170 9.35 -23.57 -3.56
CA SER A 170 8.38 -23.46 -4.64
C SER A 170 7.78 -22.06 -4.72
N ALA A 171 7.39 -21.67 -5.95
CA ALA A 171 6.73 -20.38 -6.21
C ALA A 171 5.39 -20.24 -5.47
N GLU A 172 4.63 -21.33 -5.32
CA GLU A 172 3.34 -21.33 -4.63
C GLU A 172 3.51 -21.01 -3.14
N LEU A 173 4.49 -21.62 -2.49
CA LEU A 173 4.81 -21.36 -1.09
C LEU A 173 5.32 -19.92 -0.91
N ALA A 174 6.16 -19.46 -1.83
CA ALA A 174 6.66 -18.10 -1.85
C ALA A 174 5.50 -17.07 -1.94
N LEU A 175 4.56 -17.27 -2.88
CA LEU A 175 3.39 -16.42 -3.04
C LEU A 175 2.46 -16.45 -1.82
N THR A 176 2.31 -17.62 -1.19
CA THR A 176 1.54 -17.75 0.05
C THR A 176 2.19 -16.95 1.18
N CYS A 177 3.50 -17.04 1.36
CA CYS A 177 4.23 -16.24 2.34
C CYS A 177 4.10 -14.75 2.07
N VAL A 178 4.22 -14.33 0.82
CA VAL A 178 4.05 -12.92 0.42
C VAL A 178 2.63 -12.43 0.70
N SER A 179 1.61 -13.23 0.41
CA SER A 179 0.21 -12.85 0.65
C SER A 179 -0.12 -12.66 2.13
N ILE A 180 0.55 -13.36 3.02
CA ILE A 180 0.37 -13.22 4.47
C ILE A 180 1.23 -12.07 5.02
N ALA A 181 2.40 -11.84 4.41
CA ALA A 181 3.34 -10.79 4.84
C ALA A 181 2.92 -9.38 4.39
N SER A 182 2.13 -9.26 3.31
CA SER A 182 1.65 -7.98 2.76
C SER A 182 0.40 -7.48 3.45
#